data_0c75b6db749dfc701c0c95fc66f62af6
#
_entry.id   0c75b6db749dfc701c0c95fc66f62af6
#
_cell.length_a   1.000
_cell.length_b   1.000
_cell.length_c   1.000
_cell.angle_alpha   90.00
_cell.angle_beta   90.00
_cell.angle_gamma   90.00
#
_symmetry.space_group_name_H-M   'P 1'
#
loop_
_entity.id
_entity.type
_entity.pdbx_description
1 polymer ?
#
loop_
_entity_poly.entity_id
_entity_poly.type
_entity_poly.pdbx_seq_one_letter_code
_entity_poly.pdbx_strand_id
1 'polypeptide(L)'
;MIRSQPAQYGFELHEYDPFFNYRATQFIVENGIPAYLDWHDDMSWHPMGRDVASTSQPMLHITAAISYQIFGAGSELYDFTIMFPVVIGSATAIVMFAIVRTIGGTTAGLLASLFFAISVPILYRGLIGWFKSEPLGMFYGLLGIYFFLSGIKSNNGKSSLLRLVAGGVIIGLGISSWGGIQFFILPLTLFFLALPFFRKDKKFLMWALPIFTFSLLASSSMFEILPANSLVSALSDSSFLLSTESGMDPAVDFYKFSDPDDTIASIGYGSAVLIGMTAIAMIILMIQKISQKHQVRNGVAVLAVATIIGIAVLSSGFIDLPAYRYVNALNPFLTTTD
;
A
#
# COMPACT_ATOMS: atom_id res chain seq x y z
N MET A 1 -18.21 -4.84 -19.09
CA MET A 1 -18.83 -6.08 -19.58
C MET A 1 -18.30 -7.33 -18.87
N ILE A 2 -17.01 -7.75 -19.00
CA ILE A 2 -16.54 -9.01 -18.38
C ILE A 2 -16.76 -9.04 -16.85
N ARG A 3 -16.42 -7.97 -16.14
CA ARG A 3 -16.56 -7.86 -14.68
C ARG A 3 -17.99 -7.83 -14.18
N SER A 4 -18.95 -7.49 -15.02
CA SER A 4 -20.38 -7.45 -14.69
C SER A 4 -21.15 -8.68 -15.18
N GLN A 5 -20.50 -9.64 -15.84
CA GLN A 5 -21.17 -10.87 -16.27
C GLN A 5 -21.85 -11.66 -15.14
N PRO A 6 -21.27 -11.76 -13.91
CA PRO A 6 -21.93 -12.47 -12.83
C PRO A 6 -23.30 -11.89 -12.42
N ALA A 7 -23.63 -10.65 -12.79
CA ALA A 7 -24.96 -10.07 -12.57
C ALA A 7 -26.12 -10.90 -13.15
N GLN A 8 -25.86 -11.76 -14.14
CA GLN A 8 -26.86 -12.70 -14.68
C GLN A 8 -27.26 -13.78 -13.68
N TYR A 9 -26.47 -14.02 -12.65
CA TYR A 9 -26.72 -15.02 -11.60
C TYR A 9 -27.25 -14.38 -10.31
N GLY A 10 -27.18 -13.07 -10.18
CA GLY A 10 -27.64 -12.29 -9.03
C GLY A 10 -26.98 -10.92 -9.01
N PHE A 11 -27.72 -9.91 -8.59
CA PHE A 11 -27.20 -8.56 -8.37
C PHE A 11 -27.15 -8.32 -6.86
N GLU A 12 -26.10 -8.83 -6.22
CA GLU A 12 -25.94 -8.86 -4.78
C GLU A 12 -24.46 -8.84 -4.38
N LEU A 13 -24.20 -8.56 -3.11
CA LEU A 13 -22.86 -8.68 -2.54
C LEU A 13 -22.53 -10.15 -2.32
N HIS A 14 -21.27 -10.53 -2.60
CA HIS A 14 -20.79 -11.89 -2.47
C HIS A 14 -19.88 -12.01 -1.23
N GLU A 15 -20.02 -13.11 -0.48
CA GLU A 15 -19.28 -13.37 0.77
C GLU A 15 -19.68 -12.47 1.96
N TYR A 16 -18.99 -12.64 3.10
CA TYR A 16 -19.32 -11.95 4.36
C TYR A 16 -18.70 -10.54 4.45
N ASP A 17 -17.44 -10.37 4.04
CA ASP A 17 -16.73 -9.10 4.15
C ASP A 17 -17.40 -7.95 3.40
N PRO A 18 -17.94 -8.13 2.17
CA PRO A 18 -18.68 -7.10 1.48
C PRO A 18 -19.89 -6.55 2.24
N PHE A 19 -20.61 -7.39 3.00
CA PHE A 19 -21.73 -6.92 3.83
C PHE A 19 -21.24 -6.08 5.02
N PHE A 20 -20.13 -6.47 5.64
CA PHE A 20 -19.52 -5.64 6.68
C PHE A 20 -19.04 -4.30 6.10
N ASN A 21 -18.35 -4.31 4.96
CA ASN A 21 -17.88 -3.10 4.29
C ASN A 21 -19.04 -2.19 3.86
N TYR A 22 -20.15 -2.78 3.37
CA TYR A 22 -21.35 -2.03 3.06
C TYR A 22 -21.91 -1.34 4.31
N ARG A 23 -22.08 -2.08 5.41
CA ARG A 23 -22.61 -1.54 6.68
C ARG A 23 -21.71 -0.42 7.22
N ALA A 24 -20.39 -0.58 7.15
CA ALA A 24 -19.45 0.46 7.56
C ALA A 24 -19.52 1.69 6.66
N THR A 25 -19.70 1.50 5.35
CA THR A 25 -19.92 2.59 4.41
C THR A 25 -21.25 3.31 4.67
N GLN A 26 -22.31 2.56 4.93
CA GLN A 26 -23.62 3.09 5.30
C GLN A 26 -23.55 3.94 6.57
N PHE A 27 -22.82 3.48 7.59
CA PHE A 27 -22.63 4.24 8.81
C PHE A 27 -21.98 5.63 8.55
N ILE A 28 -20.97 5.68 7.66
CA ILE A 28 -20.37 6.97 7.25
C ILE A 28 -21.37 7.86 6.51
N VAL A 29 -22.16 7.29 5.61
CA VAL A 29 -23.16 8.07 4.84
C VAL A 29 -24.22 8.67 5.75
N GLU A 30 -24.63 7.95 6.78
CA GLU A 30 -25.70 8.36 7.72
C GLU A 30 -25.17 9.28 8.85
N ASN A 31 -23.97 9.03 9.37
CA ASN A 31 -23.46 9.67 10.57
C ASN A 31 -22.21 10.56 10.34
N GLY A 32 -21.59 10.45 9.17
CA GLY A 32 -20.38 11.20 8.80
C GLY A 32 -19.08 10.54 9.27
N ILE A 33 -17.97 11.00 8.67
CA ILE A 33 -16.63 10.47 8.94
C ILE A 33 -16.20 10.63 10.41
N PRO A 34 -16.44 11.77 11.10
CA PRO A 34 -16.04 11.89 12.51
C PRO A 34 -16.68 10.82 13.40
N ALA A 35 -17.98 10.57 13.24
CA ALA A 35 -18.67 9.53 14.00
C ALA A 35 -18.14 8.11 13.70
N TYR A 36 -17.73 7.86 12.45
CA TYR A 36 -17.15 6.59 12.05
C TYR A 36 -15.77 6.34 12.71
N LEU A 37 -14.97 7.36 12.91
CA LEU A 37 -13.65 7.20 13.53
C LEU A 37 -13.75 6.77 15.01
N ASP A 38 -14.84 7.14 15.68
CA ASP A 38 -15.11 6.78 17.08
C ASP A 38 -16.12 5.62 17.22
N TRP A 39 -16.47 4.95 16.09
CA TRP A 39 -17.51 3.94 16.08
C TRP A 39 -17.04 2.62 16.65
N HIS A 40 -17.63 2.23 17.79
CA HIS A 40 -17.59 0.88 18.35
C HIS A 40 -18.80 0.09 17.87
N ASP A 41 -18.58 -1.04 17.21
CA ASP A 41 -19.64 -1.89 16.67
C ASP A 41 -19.87 -3.10 17.56
N ASP A 42 -20.89 -3.03 18.42
CA ASP A 42 -21.28 -4.12 19.33
C ASP A 42 -21.82 -5.37 18.62
N MET A 43 -22.17 -5.25 17.33
CA MET A 43 -22.68 -6.39 16.53
C MET A 43 -21.57 -7.22 15.89
N SER A 44 -20.35 -6.67 15.78
CA SER A 44 -19.16 -7.39 15.33
C SER A 44 -18.38 -7.93 16.51
N TRP A 45 -17.72 -9.10 16.36
CA TRP A 45 -16.86 -9.73 17.37
C TRP A 45 -17.50 -9.87 18.76
N HIS A 46 -18.77 -10.31 18.75
CA HIS A 46 -19.51 -10.54 20.00
C HIS A 46 -18.76 -11.46 20.98
N PRO A 47 -18.70 -11.19 22.30
CA PRO A 47 -19.47 -10.16 23.01
C PRO A 47 -18.75 -8.81 23.17
N MET A 48 -17.50 -8.66 22.76
CA MET A 48 -16.66 -7.50 23.09
C MET A 48 -16.86 -6.30 22.16
N GLY A 49 -17.46 -6.51 20.98
CA GLY A 49 -17.56 -5.46 19.99
C GLY A 49 -16.25 -5.20 19.24
N ARG A 50 -16.26 -4.18 18.39
CA ARG A 50 -15.12 -3.86 17.51
C ARG A 50 -15.01 -2.35 17.26
N ASP A 51 -13.84 -1.79 17.47
CA ASP A 51 -13.51 -0.44 17.03
C ASP A 51 -13.23 -0.45 15.54
N VAL A 52 -14.22 -0.05 14.75
CA VAL A 52 -14.22 -0.31 13.29
C VAL A 52 -13.09 0.40 12.56
N ALA A 53 -12.85 1.68 12.88
CA ALA A 53 -11.84 2.47 12.19
C ALA A 53 -10.41 1.93 12.38
N SER A 54 -10.08 1.45 13.59
CA SER A 54 -8.73 0.96 13.93
C SER A 54 -8.48 -0.49 13.51
N THR A 55 -9.53 -1.30 13.39
CA THR A 55 -9.44 -2.74 13.14
C THR A 55 -9.86 -3.18 11.73
N SER A 56 -10.24 -2.24 10.85
CA SER A 56 -10.66 -2.52 9.48
C SER A 56 -9.82 -1.73 8.45
N GLN A 57 -10.32 -1.65 7.21
CA GLN A 57 -9.72 -0.85 6.15
C GLN A 57 -10.53 0.46 5.96
N PRO A 58 -10.33 1.49 6.81
CA PRO A 58 -11.16 2.67 6.84
C PRO A 58 -11.19 3.41 5.49
N MET A 59 -10.10 3.36 4.73
CA MET A 59 -10.05 4.06 3.45
C MET A 59 -10.97 3.46 2.39
N LEU A 60 -11.30 2.16 2.47
CA LEU A 60 -12.33 1.57 1.61
C LEU A 60 -13.69 2.21 1.90
N HIS A 61 -14.09 2.22 3.17
CA HIS A 61 -15.40 2.74 3.60
C HIS A 61 -15.54 4.23 3.31
N ILE A 62 -14.51 5.02 3.64
CA ILE A 62 -14.48 6.48 3.40
C ILE A 62 -14.53 6.79 1.90
N THR A 63 -13.72 6.08 1.08
CA THR A 63 -13.70 6.31 -0.37
C THR A 63 -15.02 5.95 -1.01
N ALA A 64 -15.64 4.84 -0.61
CA ALA A 64 -16.94 4.44 -1.12
C ALA A 64 -18.04 5.43 -0.72
N ALA A 65 -18.06 5.87 0.55
CA ALA A 65 -19.04 6.85 1.05
C ALA A 65 -18.91 8.20 0.32
N ILE A 66 -17.69 8.74 0.18
CA ILE A 66 -17.47 9.99 -0.57
C ILE A 66 -17.86 9.82 -2.04
N SER A 67 -17.48 8.70 -2.65
CA SER A 67 -17.82 8.42 -4.04
C SER A 67 -19.34 8.31 -4.24
N TYR A 68 -20.05 7.71 -3.29
CA TYR A 68 -21.49 7.65 -3.31
C TYR A 68 -22.13 9.04 -3.20
N GLN A 69 -21.65 9.87 -2.28
CA GLN A 69 -22.17 11.25 -2.13
C GLN A 69 -22.00 12.09 -3.40
N ILE A 70 -20.92 11.85 -4.16
CA ILE A 70 -20.62 12.61 -5.38
C ILE A 70 -21.33 12.04 -6.61
N PHE A 71 -21.35 10.72 -6.76
CA PHE A 71 -21.76 10.04 -8.00
C PHE A 71 -23.00 9.16 -7.83
N GLY A 72 -23.42 8.88 -6.60
CA GLY A 72 -24.52 7.93 -6.31
C GLY A 72 -25.92 8.54 -6.41
N ALA A 73 -26.07 9.80 -6.86
CA ALA A 73 -27.33 10.52 -6.90
C ALA A 73 -28.43 9.71 -7.61
N GLY A 74 -29.47 9.31 -6.85
CA GLY A 74 -30.64 8.57 -7.35
C GLY A 74 -30.49 7.04 -7.34
N SER A 75 -29.36 6.48 -6.90
CA SER A 75 -29.19 5.04 -6.67
C SER A 75 -29.27 4.71 -5.18
N GLU A 76 -29.67 3.48 -4.85
CA GLU A 76 -29.50 2.97 -3.49
C GLU A 76 -28.00 2.73 -3.18
N LEU A 77 -27.61 2.95 -1.94
CA LEU A 77 -26.20 2.74 -1.52
C LEU A 77 -25.79 1.27 -1.74
N TYR A 78 -26.71 0.33 -1.52
CA TYR A 78 -26.47 -1.09 -1.73
C TYR A 78 -26.06 -1.38 -3.18
N ASP A 79 -26.83 -0.89 -4.14
CA ASP A 79 -26.57 -1.06 -5.58
C ASP A 79 -25.25 -0.39 -5.99
N PHE A 80 -24.96 0.78 -5.42
CA PHE A 80 -23.71 1.48 -5.66
C PHE A 80 -22.51 0.65 -5.20
N THR A 81 -22.57 0.03 -4.01
CA THR A 81 -21.48 -0.79 -3.48
C THR A 81 -21.28 -2.08 -4.28
N ILE A 82 -22.34 -2.67 -4.84
CA ILE A 82 -22.26 -3.82 -5.75
C ILE A 82 -21.45 -3.45 -7.02
N MET A 83 -21.66 -2.24 -7.57
CA MET A 83 -20.99 -1.77 -8.78
C MET A 83 -19.57 -1.20 -8.52
N PHE A 84 -19.27 -0.80 -7.31
CA PHE A 84 -18.02 -0.12 -6.94
C PHE A 84 -16.76 -0.87 -7.40
N PRO A 85 -16.57 -2.20 -7.14
CA PRO A 85 -15.38 -2.94 -7.56
C PRO A 85 -15.23 -3.00 -9.09
N VAL A 86 -16.33 -3.01 -9.84
CA VAL A 86 -16.29 -3.00 -11.32
C VAL A 86 -15.70 -1.68 -11.83
N VAL A 87 -16.16 -0.56 -11.26
CA VAL A 87 -15.66 0.78 -11.62
C VAL A 87 -14.19 0.92 -11.27
N ILE A 88 -13.82 0.59 -10.03
CA ILE A 88 -12.43 0.67 -9.55
C ILE A 88 -11.50 -0.26 -10.34
N GLY A 89 -11.92 -1.51 -10.59
CA GLY A 89 -11.13 -2.45 -11.38
C GLY A 89 -10.94 -2.02 -12.84
N SER A 90 -11.92 -1.31 -13.41
CA SER A 90 -11.81 -0.73 -14.75
C SER A 90 -10.87 0.49 -14.75
N ALA A 91 -10.98 1.36 -13.76
CA ALA A 91 -10.07 2.48 -13.57
C ALA A 91 -8.60 2.02 -13.38
N THR A 92 -8.40 0.90 -12.66
CA THR A 92 -7.08 0.30 -12.46
C THR A 92 -6.43 -0.14 -13.78
N ALA A 93 -7.22 -0.66 -14.74
CA ALA A 93 -6.70 -0.99 -16.06
C ALA A 93 -6.22 0.24 -16.84
N ILE A 94 -6.89 1.40 -16.66
CA ILE A 94 -6.45 2.68 -17.23
C ILE A 94 -5.13 3.14 -16.58
N VAL A 95 -5.01 2.98 -15.27
CA VAL A 95 -3.76 3.29 -14.55
C VAL A 95 -2.62 2.40 -15.02
N MET A 96 -2.86 1.10 -15.23
CA MET A 96 -1.86 0.18 -15.79
C MET A 96 -1.41 0.62 -17.19
N PHE A 97 -2.35 1.05 -18.05
CA PHE A 97 -2.00 1.67 -19.33
C PHE A 97 -1.05 2.86 -19.13
N ALA A 98 -1.38 3.77 -18.22
CA ALA A 98 -0.59 4.98 -17.99
C ALA A 98 0.83 4.68 -17.48
N ILE A 99 0.98 3.72 -16.56
CA ILE A 99 2.28 3.25 -16.06
C ILE A 99 3.13 2.74 -17.22
N VAL A 100 2.62 1.75 -17.93
CA VAL A 100 3.43 1.07 -18.97
C VAL A 100 3.67 1.98 -20.17
N ARG A 101 2.72 2.85 -20.52
CA ARG A 101 2.94 3.90 -21.52
C ARG A 101 4.09 4.82 -21.14
N THR A 102 4.22 5.15 -19.86
CA THR A 102 5.30 6.01 -19.36
C THR A 102 6.68 5.37 -19.55
N ILE A 103 6.76 4.04 -19.52
CA ILE A 103 8.02 3.26 -19.62
C ILE A 103 8.29 2.82 -21.07
N GLY A 104 7.29 2.16 -21.69
CA GLY A 104 7.44 1.42 -22.96
C GLY A 104 6.64 1.98 -24.14
N GLY A 105 5.97 3.13 -23.97
CA GLY A 105 5.17 3.76 -25.03
C GLY A 105 3.74 3.21 -25.14
N THR A 106 2.99 3.76 -26.11
CA THR A 106 1.53 3.55 -26.20
C THR A 106 1.15 2.10 -26.50
N THR A 107 1.83 1.46 -27.43
CA THR A 107 1.51 0.05 -27.80
C THR A 107 1.74 -0.90 -26.63
N ALA A 108 2.87 -0.76 -25.92
CA ALA A 108 3.15 -1.55 -24.72
C ALA A 108 2.10 -1.30 -23.64
N GLY A 109 1.70 -0.03 -23.44
CA GLY A 109 0.65 0.32 -22.50
C GLY A 109 -0.70 -0.32 -22.82
N LEU A 110 -1.13 -0.32 -24.08
CA LEU A 110 -2.37 -0.95 -24.51
C LEU A 110 -2.37 -2.46 -24.26
N LEU A 111 -1.28 -3.14 -24.62
CA LEU A 111 -1.13 -4.58 -24.38
C LEU A 111 -1.14 -4.90 -22.88
N ALA A 112 -0.40 -4.16 -22.07
CA ALA A 112 -0.37 -4.35 -20.63
C ALA A 112 -1.73 -4.13 -19.98
N SER A 113 -2.46 -3.09 -20.39
CA SER A 113 -3.82 -2.83 -19.91
C SER A 113 -4.78 -3.94 -20.31
N LEU A 114 -4.68 -4.47 -21.53
CA LEU A 114 -5.48 -5.59 -21.99
C LEU A 114 -5.20 -6.85 -21.17
N PHE A 115 -3.94 -7.24 -21.02
CA PHE A 115 -3.58 -8.42 -20.22
C PHE A 115 -3.98 -8.27 -18.76
N PHE A 116 -3.82 -7.08 -18.19
CA PHE A 116 -4.28 -6.79 -16.84
C PHE A 116 -5.81 -6.95 -16.70
N ALA A 117 -6.56 -6.43 -17.66
CA ALA A 117 -8.02 -6.48 -17.64
C ALA A 117 -8.60 -7.89 -17.73
N ILE A 118 -7.93 -8.81 -18.43
CA ILE A 118 -8.36 -10.21 -18.62
C ILE A 118 -7.64 -11.21 -17.70
N SER A 119 -6.64 -10.77 -16.92
CA SER A 119 -5.93 -11.62 -15.96
C SER A 119 -6.90 -12.15 -14.92
N VAL A 120 -7.02 -13.48 -14.80
CA VAL A 120 -8.01 -14.13 -13.94
C VAL A 120 -7.93 -13.67 -12.47
N PRO A 121 -6.74 -13.61 -11.82
CA PRO A 121 -6.65 -13.15 -10.43
C PRO A 121 -7.15 -11.70 -10.24
N ILE A 122 -6.81 -10.83 -11.19
CA ILE A 122 -7.22 -9.41 -11.16
C ILE A 122 -8.70 -9.25 -11.52
N LEU A 123 -9.17 -10.03 -12.47
CA LEU A 123 -10.56 -10.02 -12.89
C LEU A 123 -11.47 -10.44 -11.74
N TYR A 124 -11.13 -11.54 -11.06
CA TYR A 124 -11.92 -12.09 -9.96
C TYR A 124 -12.09 -11.09 -8.81
N ARG A 125 -11.02 -10.41 -8.41
CA ARG A 125 -11.04 -9.41 -7.34
C ARG A 125 -11.76 -8.10 -7.71
N GLY A 126 -12.14 -7.90 -8.95
CA GLY A 126 -12.89 -6.72 -9.40
C GLY A 126 -14.24 -7.08 -10.01
N LEU A 127 -14.82 -8.25 -9.69
CA LEU A 127 -16.16 -8.63 -10.14
C LEU A 127 -17.24 -7.82 -9.42
N ILE A 128 -18.39 -7.78 -10.05
CA ILE A 128 -19.62 -7.22 -9.46
C ILE A 128 -19.91 -7.90 -8.12
N GLY A 129 -20.29 -7.14 -7.11
CA GLY A 129 -20.58 -7.65 -5.77
C GLY A 129 -19.34 -7.96 -4.90
N TRP A 130 -18.12 -7.87 -5.45
CA TRP A 130 -16.87 -8.08 -4.70
C TRP A 130 -16.42 -6.79 -3.99
N PHE A 131 -17.25 -6.26 -3.09
CA PHE A 131 -16.98 -5.01 -2.39
C PHE A 131 -15.98 -5.22 -1.23
N LYS A 132 -14.70 -5.42 -1.61
CA LYS A 132 -13.56 -5.66 -0.71
C LYS A 132 -12.45 -4.64 -0.92
N SER A 133 -11.46 -4.71 -0.06
CA SER A 133 -10.32 -3.78 0.00
C SER A 133 -9.34 -3.91 -1.17
N GLU A 134 -9.17 -5.13 -1.74
CA GLU A 134 -8.13 -5.42 -2.72
C GLU A 134 -8.28 -4.61 -4.02
N PRO A 135 -9.47 -4.46 -4.64
CA PRO A 135 -9.60 -3.64 -5.85
C PRO A 135 -9.16 -2.20 -5.63
N LEU A 136 -9.57 -1.59 -4.53
CA LEU A 136 -9.24 -0.21 -4.22
C LEU A 136 -7.76 -0.05 -3.85
N GLY A 137 -7.22 -0.96 -3.04
CA GLY A 137 -5.79 -0.97 -2.71
C GLY A 137 -4.92 -1.12 -3.95
N MET A 138 -5.26 -2.03 -4.86
CA MET A 138 -4.57 -2.19 -6.15
C MET A 138 -4.61 -0.89 -6.97
N PHE A 139 -5.76 -0.23 -7.02
CA PHE A 139 -5.92 1.06 -7.70
C PHE A 139 -5.00 2.14 -7.10
N TYR A 140 -5.01 2.32 -5.79
CA TYR A 140 -4.17 3.30 -5.11
C TYR A 140 -2.68 2.98 -5.25
N GLY A 141 -2.29 1.71 -5.06
CA GLY A 141 -0.89 1.30 -5.21
C GLY A 141 -0.34 1.59 -6.60
N LEU A 142 -1.05 1.18 -7.65
CA LEU A 142 -0.63 1.43 -9.03
C LEU A 142 -0.70 2.91 -9.40
N LEU A 143 -1.73 3.64 -8.95
CA LEU A 143 -1.84 5.07 -9.21
C LEU A 143 -0.69 5.85 -8.55
N GLY A 144 -0.33 5.51 -7.32
CA GLY A 144 0.81 6.11 -6.64
C GLY A 144 2.13 5.83 -7.34
N ILE A 145 2.36 4.59 -7.81
CA ILE A 145 3.52 4.23 -8.65
C ILE A 145 3.54 5.05 -9.95
N TYR A 146 2.40 5.21 -10.61
CA TYR A 146 2.31 6.06 -11.80
C TYR A 146 2.75 7.50 -11.51
N PHE A 147 2.25 8.10 -10.44
CA PHE A 147 2.63 9.45 -10.05
C PHE A 147 4.12 9.54 -9.69
N PHE A 148 4.66 8.56 -8.97
CA PHE A 148 6.07 8.48 -8.67
C PHE A 148 6.92 8.43 -9.95
N LEU A 149 6.67 7.47 -10.84
CA LEU A 149 7.42 7.31 -12.09
C LEU A 149 7.31 8.54 -12.98
N SER A 150 6.10 9.10 -13.12
CA SER A 150 5.89 10.32 -13.91
C SER A 150 6.54 11.54 -13.28
N GLY A 151 6.60 11.61 -11.95
CA GLY A 151 7.30 12.64 -11.19
C GLY A 151 8.81 12.56 -11.37
N ILE A 152 9.39 11.35 -11.22
CA ILE A 152 10.81 11.12 -11.47
C ILE A 152 11.18 11.45 -12.93
N LYS A 153 10.32 11.18 -13.89
CA LYS A 153 10.58 11.40 -15.33
C LYS A 153 10.34 12.85 -15.77
N SER A 154 9.65 13.66 -14.99
CA SER A 154 9.33 15.04 -15.34
C SER A 154 10.58 15.93 -15.37
N ASN A 155 10.64 16.83 -16.35
CA ASN A 155 11.67 17.84 -16.45
C ASN A 155 11.28 19.19 -15.79
N ASN A 156 10.02 19.33 -15.37
CA ASN A 156 9.51 20.53 -14.70
C ASN A 156 9.49 20.30 -13.20
N GLY A 157 10.29 21.05 -12.43
CA GLY A 157 10.44 20.88 -11.00
C GLY A 157 9.13 20.99 -10.21
N LYS A 158 8.25 21.94 -10.53
CA LYS A 158 6.94 22.09 -9.86
C LYS A 158 6.01 20.92 -10.16
N SER A 159 5.92 20.49 -11.42
CA SER A 159 5.11 19.34 -11.81
C SER A 159 5.66 18.04 -11.22
N SER A 160 6.98 17.90 -11.15
CA SER A 160 7.63 16.76 -10.52
C SER A 160 7.31 16.69 -9.02
N LEU A 161 7.46 17.80 -8.30
CA LEU A 161 7.14 17.91 -6.90
C LEU A 161 5.69 17.50 -6.61
N LEU A 162 4.73 18.10 -7.34
CA LEU A 162 3.31 17.79 -7.16
C LEU A 162 3.01 16.30 -7.37
N ARG A 163 3.59 15.70 -8.42
CA ARG A 163 3.40 14.27 -8.71
C ARG A 163 4.03 13.38 -7.65
N LEU A 164 5.21 13.72 -7.13
CA LEU A 164 5.87 12.95 -6.07
C LEU A 164 5.08 13.01 -4.77
N VAL A 165 4.62 14.19 -4.38
CA VAL A 165 3.74 14.35 -3.19
C VAL A 165 2.45 13.57 -3.39
N ALA A 166 1.77 13.74 -4.54
CA ALA A 166 0.55 13.00 -4.82
C ALA A 166 0.77 11.48 -4.81
N GLY A 167 1.89 11.00 -5.40
CA GLY A 167 2.24 9.58 -5.39
C GLY A 167 2.43 9.02 -4.00
N GLY A 168 3.16 9.74 -3.14
CA GLY A 168 3.35 9.35 -1.73
C GLY A 168 2.02 9.31 -0.97
N VAL A 169 1.24 10.39 -1.06
CA VAL A 169 -0.09 10.47 -0.40
C VAL A 169 -0.99 9.33 -0.86
N ILE A 170 -1.09 9.07 -2.15
CA ILE A 170 -1.97 8.03 -2.70
C ILE A 170 -1.55 6.63 -2.22
N ILE A 171 -0.25 6.32 -2.15
CA ILE A 171 0.21 5.03 -1.60
C ILE A 171 -0.11 4.94 -0.10
N GLY A 172 0.08 6.02 0.66
CA GLY A 172 -0.28 6.06 2.07
C GLY A 172 -1.78 5.80 2.31
N LEU A 173 -2.67 6.43 1.52
CA LEU A 173 -4.10 6.12 1.52
C LEU A 173 -4.36 4.66 1.13
N GLY A 174 -3.57 4.14 0.20
CA GLY A 174 -3.62 2.73 -0.20
C GLY A 174 -3.33 1.77 0.95
N ILE A 175 -2.36 2.08 1.82
CA ILE A 175 -2.04 1.28 3.02
C ILE A 175 -3.28 1.15 3.91
N SER A 176 -4.01 2.25 4.10
CA SER A 176 -5.25 2.28 4.89
C SER A 176 -6.44 1.61 4.19
N SER A 177 -6.32 1.28 2.91
CA SER A 177 -7.35 0.55 2.17
C SER A 177 -7.08 -0.95 2.06
N TRP A 178 -5.81 -1.37 2.04
CA TRP A 178 -5.44 -2.78 1.88
C TRP A 178 -4.00 -3.07 2.32
N GLY A 179 -3.81 -4.02 3.22
CA GLY A 179 -2.49 -4.42 3.70
C GLY A 179 -1.53 -4.92 2.60
N GLY A 180 -2.07 -5.45 1.49
CA GLY A 180 -1.28 -5.90 0.33
C GLY A 180 -0.50 -4.79 -0.39
N ILE A 181 -0.71 -3.52 -0.06
CA ILE A 181 0.10 -2.40 -0.57
C ILE A 181 1.59 -2.56 -0.25
N GLN A 182 1.93 -3.27 0.80
CA GLN A 182 3.33 -3.56 1.16
C GLN A 182 4.10 -4.23 0.00
N PHE A 183 3.42 -5.05 -0.81
CA PHE A 183 4.02 -5.65 -2.01
C PHE A 183 4.39 -4.61 -3.10
N PHE A 184 3.81 -3.42 -3.08
CA PHE A 184 4.23 -2.32 -3.96
C PHE A 184 5.39 -1.52 -3.36
N ILE A 185 5.44 -1.39 -2.03
CA ILE A 185 6.49 -0.64 -1.33
C ILE A 185 7.85 -1.33 -1.49
N LEU A 186 7.92 -2.66 -1.36
CA LEU A 186 9.19 -3.40 -1.46
C LEU A 186 9.92 -3.19 -2.79
N PRO A 187 9.31 -3.41 -3.99
CA PRO A 187 9.98 -3.11 -5.25
C PRO A 187 10.34 -1.64 -5.41
N LEU A 188 9.52 -0.73 -4.86
CA LEU A 188 9.77 0.70 -4.92
C LEU A 188 11.00 1.09 -4.12
N THR A 189 11.21 0.51 -2.94
CA THR A 189 12.42 0.75 -2.12
C THR A 189 13.68 0.26 -2.82
N LEU A 190 13.64 -0.89 -3.48
CA LEU A 190 14.75 -1.38 -4.30
C LEU A 190 15.04 -0.43 -5.47
N PHE A 191 14.00 0.11 -6.07
CA PHE A 191 14.15 1.11 -7.13
C PHE A 191 14.81 2.40 -6.62
N PHE A 192 14.56 2.82 -5.39
CA PHE A 192 15.25 3.96 -4.75
C PHE A 192 16.75 3.75 -4.71
N LEU A 193 17.21 2.54 -4.40
CA LEU A 193 18.63 2.21 -4.39
C LEU A 193 19.25 2.21 -5.80
N ALA A 194 18.47 1.88 -6.81
CA ALA A 194 18.92 1.87 -8.20
C ALA A 194 19.03 3.28 -8.80
N LEU A 195 18.11 4.19 -8.45
CA LEU A 195 18.04 5.53 -9.05
C LEU A 195 19.35 6.34 -9.01
N PRO A 196 20.16 6.32 -7.92
CA PRO A 196 21.46 6.99 -7.87
C PRO A 196 22.45 6.56 -8.96
N PHE A 197 22.30 5.38 -9.53
CA PHE A 197 23.22 4.85 -10.56
C PHE A 197 22.76 5.22 -11.97
N PHE A 198 21.46 5.36 -12.20
CA PHE A 198 20.91 5.58 -13.54
C PHE A 198 20.60 7.04 -13.84
N ARG A 199 20.19 7.83 -12.84
CA ARG A 199 19.84 9.22 -13.06
C ARG A 199 21.05 10.15 -12.86
N LYS A 200 21.31 11.01 -13.86
CA LYS A 200 22.42 11.96 -13.82
C LYS A 200 22.20 13.11 -12.83
N ASP A 201 20.97 13.61 -12.72
CA ASP A 201 20.61 14.70 -11.81
C ASP A 201 20.50 14.23 -10.36
N LYS A 202 21.65 14.23 -9.67
CA LYS A 202 21.74 13.84 -8.27
C LYS A 202 21.06 14.84 -7.32
N LYS A 203 21.12 16.14 -7.67
CA LYS A 203 20.46 17.18 -6.86
C LYS A 203 18.95 17.00 -6.83
N PHE A 204 18.37 16.63 -7.95
CA PHE A 204 16.97 16.29 -8.05
C PHE A 204 16.61 15.13 -7.13
N LEU A 205 17.34 14.02 -7.18
CA LEU A 205 17.07 12.84 -6.36
C LEU A 205 17.21 13.12 -4.84
N MET A 206 18.14 14.00 -4.45
CA MET A 206 18.34 14.37 -3.05
C MET A 206 17.12 15.00 -2.37
N TRP A 207 16.22 15.62 -3.12
CA TRP A 207 14.97 16.13 -2.56
C TRP A 207 13.76 15.26 -2.95
N ALA A 208 13.78 14.63 -4.12
CA ALA A 208 12.65 13.86 -4.65
C ALA A 208 12.32 12.64 -3.79
N LEU A 209 13.34 11.86 -3.41
CA LEU A 209 13.15 10.64 -2.61
C LEU A 209 12.64 10.96 -1.18
N PRO A 210 13.27 11.89 -0.42
CA PRO A 210 12.74 12.23 0.90
C PRO A 210 11.33 12.82 0.88
N ILE A 211 11.02 13.67 -0.10
CA ILE A 211 9.67 14.26 -0.21
C ILE A 211 8.63 13.18 -0.46
N PHE A 212 8.88 12.25 -1.38
CA PHE A 212 7.97 11.15 -1.63
C PHE A 212 7.78 10.29 -0.37
N THR A 213 8.88 9.88 0.28
CA THR A 213 8.85 9.09 1.51
C THR A 213 8.08 9.81 2.62
N PHE A 214 8.39 11.10 2.85
CA PHE A 214 7.67 11.90 3.85
C PHE A 214 6.18 12.00 3.54
N SER A 215 5.80 12.26 2.29
CA SER A 215 4.39 12.35 1.89
C SER A 215 3.63 11.05 2.10
N LEU A 216 4.29 9.90 1.84
CA LEU A 216 3.72 8.59 2.07
C LEU A 216 3.50 8.36 3.58
N LEU A 217 4.54 8.60 4.39
CA LEU A 217 4.45 8.41 5.84
C LEU A 217 3.43 9.34 6.49
N ALA A 218 3.42 10.62 6.09
CA ALA A 218 2.46 11.59 6.61
C ALA A 218 1.01 11.22 6.30
N SER A 219 0.75 10.67 5.10
CA SER A 219 -0.63 10.28 4.75
C SER A 219 -1.04 8.94 5.39
N SER A 220 -0.13 8.00 5.57
CA SER A 220 -0.45 6.76 6.28
C SER A 220 -0.73 6.97 7.76
N SER A 221 -0.08 7.96 8.40
CA SER A 221 -0.33 8.29 9.80
C SER A 221 -1.65 9.03 10.05
N MET A 222 -2.28 9.61 9.02
CA MET A 222 -3.54 10.35 9.18
C MET A 222 -4.72 9.49 9.67
N PHE A 223 -4.65 8.18 9.49
CA PHE A 223 -5.74 7.26 9.83
C PHE A 223 -5.40 6.34 11.01
N GLU A 224 -4.42 6.72 11.84
CA GLU A 224 -3.95 5.98 13.02
C GLU A 224 -3.52 4.52 12.77
N ILE A 225 -3.50 4.11 11.52
CA ILE A 225 -2.94 2.82 11.10
C ILE A 225 -1.41 2.80 11.29
N LEU A 226 -0.81 4.00 11.38
CA LEU A 226 0.50 4.31 11.94
C LEU A 226 0.33 5.59 12.76
N PRO A 227 -0.05 5.55 14.04
CA PRO A 227 -0.09 6.75 14.84
C PRO A 227 1.29 7.41 14.81
N ALA A 228 1.33 8.75 14.70
CA ALA A 228 2.58 9.50 14.69
C ALA A 228 3.45 9.16 15.92
N ASN A 229 2.80 8.79 17.03
CA ASN A 229 3.44 8.28 18.23
C ASN A 229 4.11 6.93 18.03
N SER A 230 3.56 6.02 17.22
CA SER A 230 4.20 4.73 16.93
C SER A 230 5.37 4.87 15.95
N LEU A 231 5.40 5.89 15.10
CA LEU A 231 6.55 6.19 14.26
C LEU A 231 7.69 6.77 15.08
N VAL A 232 7.38 7.63 16.07
CA VAL A 232 8.36 8.17 17.02
C VAL A 232 8.78 7.08 18.01
N SER A 233 7.87 6.26 18.50
CA SER A 233 8.20 5.12 19.38
C SER A 233 8.95 4.02 18.61
N ALA A 234 8.58 3.73 17.36
CA ALA A 234 9.33 2.81 16.50
C ALA A 234 10.76 3.28 16.17
N LEU A 235 10.97 4.59 16.12
CA LEU A 235 12.31 5.17 15.96
C LEU A 235 13.07 5.29 17.29
N SER A 236 12.35 5.42 18.42
CA SER A 236 12.93 5.59 19.76
C SER A 236 13.03 4.28 20.54
N ASP A 237 12.18 3.31 20.26
CA ASP A 237 12.11 2.05 20.97
C ASP A 237 12.66 0.91 20.09
N SER A 238 13.88 0.46 20.43
CA SER A 238 14.50 -0.69 19.76
C SER A 238 13.66 -1.97 19.92
N SER A 239 12.78 -2.04 20.92
CA SER A 239 11.87 -3.16 21.12
C SER A 239 10.81 -3.27 20.00
N PHE A 240 10.38 -2.16 19.41
CA PHE A 240 9.43 -2.17 18.28
C PHE A 240 10.03 -2.79 17.00
N LEU A 241 11.30 -2.56 16.74
CA LEU A 241 12.03 -3.24 15.65
C LEU A 241 12.33 -4.71 15.98
N LEU A 242 12.24 -5.08 17.26
CA LEU A 242 12.67 -6.35 17.82
C LEU A 242 11.49 -7.21 18.32
N SER A 243 10.33 -6.62 18.60
CA SER A 243 9.17 -7.32 19.15
C SER A 243 8.35 -8.04 18.08
N THR A 244 8.95 -9.08 17.52
CA THR A 244 8.18 -10.17 16.97
C THR A 244 8.50 -11.45 17.76
N GLU A 245 8.23 -11.44 19.03
CA GLU A 245 7.84 -12.66 19.69
C GLU A 245 6.43 -12.98 19.20
N SER A 246 6.37 -13.80 18.20
CA SER A 246 5.33 -14.82 18.09
C SER A 246 5.59 -15.58 16.81
N GLY A 247 6.13 -16.77 16.95
CA GLY A 247 5.74 -17.82 16.04
C GLY A 247 4.21 -17.84 16.06
N MET A 248 3.56 -17.32 15.04
CA MET A 248 2.12 -17.39 14.92
C MET A 248 1.73 -18.85 14.78
N ASP A 249 1.14 -19.40 15.83
CA ASP A 249 0.30 -20.57 15.70
C ASP A 249 -1.02 -20.10 15.07
N PRO A 250 -1.37 -20.51 13.84
CA PRO A 250 -2.55 -20.00 13.13
C PRO A 250 -3.85 -20.18 13.92
N ALA A 251 -3.91 -21.13 14.83
CA ALA A 251 -5.09 -21.38 15.65
C ALA A 251 -5.24 -20.42 16.85
N VAL A 252 -4.13 -19.83 17.32
CA VAL A 252 -4.12 -18.90 18.46
C VAL A 252 -4.22 -17.45 18.00
N ASP A 253 -3.75 -17.15 16.78
CA ASP A 253 -3.60 -15.80 16.27
C ASP A 253 -4.90 -15.20 15.72
N PHE A 254 -5.94 -15.97 15.47
CA PHE A 254 -7.24 -15.42 15.09
C PHE A 254 -7.85 -14.53 16.20
N TYR A 255 -7.51 -14.80 17.46
CA TYR A 255 -7.92 -13.97 18.60
C TYR A 255 -6.92 -12.83 18.93
N LYS A 256 -5.67 -12.92 18.47
CA LYS A 256 -4.65 -11.86 18.64
C LYS A 256 -4.73 -10.76 17.59
N PHE A 257 -5.49 -10.95 16.51
CA PHE A 257 -5.82 -9.85 15.56
C PHE A 257 -6.60 -8.71 16.20
N SER A 258 -7.04 -8.88 17.44
CA SER A 258 -7.69 -7.84 18.23
C SER A 258 -6.70 -6.96 19.02
N ASP A 259 -5.40 -7.25 18.97
CA ASP A 259 -4.41 -6.39 19.57
C ASP A 259 -3.97 -5.33 18.53
N PRO A 260 -4.29 -4.03 18.75
CA PRO A 260 -3.89 -2.96 17.84
C PRO A 260 -2.39 -2.96 17.56
N ASP A 261 -1.57 -3.41 18.52
CA ASP A 261 -0.12 -3.46 18.40
C ASP A 261 0.37 -4.48 17.35
N ASP A 262 -0.30 -5.62 17.17
CA ASP A 262 0.10 -6.65 16.19
C ASP A 262 -0.19 -6.24 14.74
N THR A 263 -1.27 -5.50 14.49
CA THR A 263 -1.60 -4.97 13.16
C THR A 263 -0.66 -3.84 12.76
N ILE A 264 -0.27 -3.02 13.72
CA ILE A 264 0.68 -1.92 13.57
C ILE A 264 2.08 -2.45 13.24
N ALA A 265 2.52 -3.53 13.87
CA ALA A 265 3.82 -4.15 13.59
C ALA A 265 3.98 -4.58 12.13
N SER A 266 2.94 -5.16 11.50
CA SER A 266 3.00 -5.59 10.11
C SER A 266 3.09 -4.43 9.10
N ILE A 267 2.47 -3.29 9.41
CA ILE A 267 2.51 -2.06 8.61
C ILE A 267 3.80 -1.27 8.90
N GLY A 268 4.29 -1.30 10.13
CA GLY A 268 5.53 -0.66 10.57
C GLY A 268 6.77 -1.12 9.81
N TYR A 269 6.88 -2.41 9.47
CA TYR A 269 8.04 -2.94 8.74
C TYR A 269 8.19 -2.33 7.34
N GLY A 270 7.11 -2.18 6.58
CA GLY A 270 7.16 -1.55 5.26
C GLY A 270 7.66 -0.10 5.34
N SER A 271 7.21 0.64 6.34
CA SER A 271 7.63 2.03 6.58
C SER A 271 9.09 2.11 7.05
N ALA A 272 9.52 1.24 7.95
CA ALA A 272 10.90 1.17 8.41
C ALA A 272 11.87 0.83 7.27
N VAL A 273 11.51 -0.13 6.41
CA VAL A 273 12.28 -0.49 5.21
C VAL A 273 12.34 0.70 4.26
N LEU A 274 11.24 1.41 4.02
CA LEU A 274 11.21 2.58 3.15
C LEU A 274 12.12 3.70 3.67
N ILE A 275 12.08 3.99 4.97
CA ILE A 275 12.96 4.99 5.61
C ILE A 275 14.43 4.57 5.47
N GLY A 276 14.75 3.33 5.83
CA GLY A 276 16.11 2.79 5.75
C GLY A 276 16.67 2.82 4.33
N MET A 277 15.89 2.38 3.33
CA MET A 277 16.33 2.40 1.94
C MET A 277 16.45 3.83 1.37
N THR A 278 15.58 4.75 1.81
CA THR A 278 15.72 6.18 1.48
C THR A 278 17.00 6.74 2.07
N ALA A 279 17.31 6.44 3.33
CA ALA A 279 18.56 6.88 3.99
C ALA A 279 19.80 6.33 3.25
N ILE A 280 19.83 5.04 2.90
CA ILE A 280 20.93 4.44 2.14
C ILE A 280 21.08 5.12 0.77
N ALA A 281 19.98 5.35 0.05
CA ALA A 281 20.01 6.06 -1.23
C ALA A 281 20.58 7.49 -1.08
N MET A 282 20.21 8.18 0.01
CA MET A 282 20.74 9.51 0.32
C MET A 282 22.24 9.48 0.62
N ILE A 283 22.73 8.49 1.36
CA ILE A 283 24.15 8.30 1.62
C ILE A 283 24.93 8.07 0.31
N ILE A 284 24.37 7.21 -0.57
CA ILE A 284 24.98 6.97 -1.90
C ILE A 284 25.07 8.28 -2.69
N LEU A 285 23.99 9.06 -2.73
CA LEU A 285 23.95 10.35 -3.45
C LEU A 285 24.96 11.36 -2.89
N MET A 286 25.09 11.45 -1.56
CA MET A 286 26.06 12.33 -0.89
C MET A 286 27.50 11.93 -1.24
N ILE A 287 27.83 10.65 -1.15
CA ILE A 287 29.17 10.15 -1.47
C ILE A 287 29.49 10.33 -2.96
N GLN A 288 28.51 10.09 -3.84
CA GLN A 288 28.67 10.33 -5.27
C GLN A 288 28.87 11.82 -5.62
N LYS A 289 28.24 12.72 -4.84
CA LYS A 289 28.42 14.18 -4.99
C LYS A 289 29.84 14.62 -4.57
N ILE A 290 30.36 14.06 -3.48
CA ILE A 290 31.71 14.38 -2.95
C ILE A 290 32.78 13.82 -3.89
N SER A 291 32.69 12.57 -4.32
CA SER A 291 33.66 11.88 -5.14
C SER A 291 33.17 11.67 -6.57
N GLN A 292 33.32 12.69 -7.41
CA GLN A 292 32.82 12.65 -8.79
C GLN A 292 33.56 11.67 -9.70
N LYS A 293 34.83 11.33 -9.38
CA LYS A 293 35.68 10.50 -10.24
C LYS A 293 35.29 9.00 -10.26
N HIS A 294 34.67 8.49 -9.19
CA HIS A 294 34.34 7.07 -9.04
C HIS A 294 32.94 6.82 -8.52
N GLN A 295 31.94 7.55 -9.05
CA GLN A 295 30.57 7.55 -8.54
C GLN A 295 29.94 6.15 -8.43
N VAL A 296 30.08 5.33 -9.48
CA VAL A 296 29.50 3.97 -9.51
C VAL A 296 30.18 3.08 -8.47
N ARG A 297 31.51 3.08 -8.46
CA ARG A 297 32.31 2.26 -7.51
C ARG A 297 31.99 2.60 -6.06
N ASN A 298 31.90 3.90 -5.76
CA ASN A 298 31.59 4.35 -4.40
C ASN A 298 30.17 4.02 -3.99
N GLY A 299 29.21 4.14 -4.90
CA GLY A 299 27.82 3.73 -4.64
C GLY A 299 27.70 2.21 -4.40
N VAL A 300 28.39 1.40 -5.20
CA VAL A 300 28.46 -0.07 -5.01
C VAL A 300 29.10 -0.42 -3.68
N ALA A 301 30.17 0.28 -3.28
CA ALA A 301 30.80 0.07 -1.97
C ALA A 301 29.85 0.36 -0.82
N VAL A 302 29.04 1.44 -0.89
CA VAL A 302 28.03 1.74 0.13
C VAL A 302 26.96 0.63 0.19
N LEU A 303 26.48 0.15 -0.96
CA LEU A 303 25.51 -0.96 -1.00
C LEU A 303 26.11 -2.23 -0.39
N ALA A 304 27.36 -2.57 -0.73
CA ALA A 304 28.04 -3.74 -0.17
C ALA A 304 28.18 -3.64 1.35
N VAL A 305 28.60 -2.49 1.87
CA VAL A 305 28.70 -2.26 3.32
C VAL A 305 27.32 -2.33 3.97
N ALA A 306 26.29 -1.68 3.41
CA ALA A 306 24.94 -1.74 3.94
C ALA A 306 24.38 -3.18 3.94
N THR A 307 24.66 -3.96 2.90
CA THR A 307 24.26 -5.38 2.81
C THR A 307 24.97 -6.21 3.88
N ILE A 308 26.28 -6.02 4.07
CA ILE A 308 27.06 -6.74 5.10
C ILE A 308 26.53 -6.40 6.50
N ILE A 309 26.29 -5.11 6.77
CA ILE A 309 25.69 -4.69 8.05
C ILE A 309 24.30 -5.30 8.22
N GLY A 310 23.45 -5.26 7.19
CA GLY A 310 22.13 -5.86 7.23
C GLY A 310 22.17 -7.36 7.54
N ILE A 311 23.03 -8.11 6.85
CA ILE A 311 23.24 -9.55 7.10
C ILE A 311 23.75 -9.78 8.53
N ALA A 312 24.71 -9.00 8.99
CA ALA A 312 25.27 -9.12 10.34
C ALA A 312 24.20 -8.86 11.43
N VAL A 313 23.36 -7.84 11.24
CA VAL A 313 22.26 -7.53 12.15
C VAL A 313 21.22 -8.65 12.15
N LEU A 314 20.86 -9.16 10.97
CA LEU A 314 19.92 -10.28 10.85
C LEU A 314 20.45 -11.58 11.44
N SER A 315 21.75 -11.87 11.22
CA SER A 315 22.38 -13.09 11.75
C SER A 315 22.68 -13.03 13.25
N SER A 316 22.72 -11.83 13.82
CA SER A 316 22.95 -11.66 15.27
C SER A 316 21.74 -11.98 16.14
N GLY A 317 20.55 -12.20 15.53
CA GLY A 317 19.30 -12.34 16.26
C GLY A 317 18.81 -11.06 16.92
N PHE A 318 19.45 -9.92 16.62
CA PHE A 318 19.05 -8.61 17.15
C PHE A 318 17.74 -8.10 16.54
N ILE A 319 17.41 -8.56 15.34
CA ILE A 319 16.12 -8.34 14.67
C ILE A 319 15.57 -9.70 14.29
N ASP A 320 14.47 -10.09 14.92
CA ASP A 320 13.74 -11.30 14.54
C ASP A 320 12.78 -10.91 13.40
N LEU A 321 13.25 -11.07 12.16
CA LEU A 321 12.36 -10.90 11.02
C LEU A 321 11.49 -12.16 10.90
N PRO A 322 10.18 -12.02 10.71
CA PRO A 322 9.34 -13.12 10.26
C PRO A 322 9.68 -13.45 8.79
N ALA A 323 10.94 -13.82 8.56
CA ALA A 323 11.48 -14.12 7.23
C ALA A 323 10.68 -15.22 6.54
N TYR A 324 10.11 -16.15 7.30
CA TYR A 324 9.27 -17.22 6.78
C TYR A 324 8.00 -16.69 6.09
N ARG A 325 7.40 -15.59 6.52
CA ARG A 325 6.22 -15.00 5.85
C ARG A 325 6.54 -14.54 4.44
N TYR A 326 7.70 -13.89 4.26
CA TYR A 326 8.13 -13.43 2.95
C TYR A 326 8.64 -14.58 2.08
N VAL A 327 9.38 -15.52 2.67
CA VAL A 327 9.85 -16.72 1.97
C VAL A 327 8.67 -17.60 1.57
N ASN A 328 7.68 -17.77 2.43
CA ASN A 328 6.47 -18.54 2.13
C ASN A 328 5.61 -17.84 1.07
N ALA A 329 5.48 -16.50 1.11
CA ALA A 329 4.77 -15.74 0.07
C ALA A 329 5.45 -15.84 -1.32
N LEU A 330 6.74 -16.10 -1.36
CA LEU A 330 7.50 -16.33 -2.60
C LEU A 330 7.51 -17.81 -3.03
N ASN A 331 7.06 -18.73 -2.17
CA ASN A 331 7.04 -20.15 -2.49
C ASN A 331 5.72 -20.52 -3.19
N PRO A 332 5.76 -20.83 -4.51
CA PRO A 332 4.54 -21.14 -5.27
C PRO A 332 3.88 -22.48 -4.86
N PHE A 333 4.54 -23.27 -4.03
CA PHE A 333 4.03 -24.58 -3.55
C PHE A 333 3.33 -24.50 -2.19
N LEU A 334 3.42 -23.35 -1.51
CA LEU A 334 2.66 -23.10 -0.29
C LEU A 334 1.36 -22.41 -0.65
N THR A 335 0.27 -23.15 -0.59
CA THR A 335 -1.07 -22.57 -0.70
C THR A 335 -1.37 -21.82 0.58
N THR A 336 -1.78 -20.56 0.47
CA THR A 336 -2.16 -19.70 1.59
C THR A 336 -3.58 -19.99 2.10
N THR A 337 -4.03 -21.23 1.97
CA THR A 337 -5.40 -21.66 2.29
C THR A 337 -5.48 -22.51 3.55
N ASP A 338 -4.41 -22.58 4.35
CA ASP A 338 -4.47 -23.22 5.68
C ASP A 338 -4.22 -22.21 6.78
#